data_3eed209394a19e1eef1cc2af934b912f
#
_entry.id   3eed209394a19e1eef1cc2af934b912f
#
_cell.length_a   1.000
_cell.length_b   1.000
_cell.length_c   1.000
_cell.angle_alpha   90.00
_cell.angle_beta   90.00
_cell.angle_gamma   90.00
#
_symmetry.space_group_name_H-M   'P 1'
#
loop_
_entity.id
_entity.type
_entity.pdbx_description
1 polymer ?
#
loop_
_entity_poly.entity_id
_entity_poly.type
_entity_poly.pdbx_seq_one_letter_code
_entity_poly.pdbx_strand_id
1 'polypeptide(L)'
;KNMNGKHLFLTSAGLTDKMKEKFFDIIGKCPKDVKVLYIPTAGIETDGARESLAICFHELFLMGIQYENILVYNLELILSKDYQRTYSSYVTTPFMLTRLLTFEELNQFDAVFVSGGDVSVLCREMSRTGFDRILNNAIKNGLIYVGISAGSMYAAGNLTDGLHIIDNPIIPHWNGSETTVLPNGKDEIKLADGKAVYVEDNYMSVI
;
A
#
# COMPACT_ATOMS: atom_id res chain seq x y z
N LYS A 1 -9.85 -14.93 -11.65
CA LYS A 1 -9.58 -14.37 -10.32
C LYS A 1 -10.82 -14.56 -9.46
N ASN A 2 -10.89 -15.68 -8.73
CA ASN A 2 -11.96 -15.93 -7.75
C ASN A 2 -11.46 -15.58 -6.34
N MET A 3 -10.98 -14.35 -6.17
CA MET A 3 -10.72 -13.82 -4.83
C MET A 3 -11.93 -12.95 -4.46
N ASN A 4 -12.94 -13.59 -3.90
CA ASN A 4 -14.19 -12.95 -3.49
C ASN A 4 -14.07 -12.39 -2.06
N GLY A 5 -13.01 -11.66 -1.74
CA GLY A 5 -12.86 -11.09 -0.41
C GLY A 5 -11.89 -9.91 -0.38
N LYS A 6 -12.11 -9.03 0.56
CA LYS A 6 -11.23 -7.90 0.86
C LYS A 6 -10.14 -8.37 1.82
N HIS A 7 -8.88 -8.23 1.42
CA HIS A 7 -7.71 -8.60 2.22
C HIS A 7 -6.73 -7.43 2.35
N LEU A 8 -6.42 -7.04 3.58
CA LEU A 8 -5.44 -6.01 3.86
C LEU A 8 -4.45 -6.49 4.93
N PHE A 9 -3.19 -6.14 4.72
CA PHE A 9 -2.12 -6.24 5.70
C PHE A 9 -1.69 -4.82 6.08
N LEU A 10 -2.12 -4.33 7.22
CA LEU A 10 -1.76 -3.01 7.72
C LEU A 10 -0.60 -3.17 8.70
N THR A 11 0.62 -3.15 8.17
CA THR A 11 1.83 -3.48 8.93
C THR A 11 2.43 -2.26 9.62
N SER A 12 3.14 -2.49 10.73
CA SER A 12 3.98 -1.46 11.34
C SER A 12 5.24 -1.21 10.49
N ALA A 13 6.00 -2.26 10.19
CA ALA A 13 7.31 -2.16 9.54
C ALA A 13 7.49 -3.11 8.34
N GLY A 14 6.41 -3.58 7.71
CA GLY A 14 6.45 -4.51 6.59
C GLY A 14 6.02 -5.92 6.95
N LEU A 15 5.98 -6.80 5.95
CA LEU A 15 5.57 -8.19 6.10
C LEU A 15 6.66 -9.03 6.76
N THR A 16 6.30 -9.74 7.82
CA THR A 16 7.15 -10.83 8.37
C THR A 16 7.04 -12.07 7.48
N ASP A 17 7.90 -13.07 7.70
CA ASP A 17 7.88 -14.30 6.91
C ASP A 17 6.53 -15.02 6.98
N LYS A 18 5.91 -15.08 8.15
CA LYS A 18 4.55 -15.66 8.30
C LYS A 18 3.49 -14.86 7.54
N MET A 19 3.59 -13.54 7.52
CA MET A 19 2.67 -12.71 6.74
C MET A 19 2.89 -12.90 5.24
N LYS A 20 4.14 -13.08 4.78
CA LYS A 20 4.46 -13.38 3.39
C LYS A 20 3.87 -14.73 2.95
N GLU A 21 3.98 -15.75 3.79
CA GLU A 21 3.33 -17.06 3.55
C GLU A 21 1.82 -16.86 3.35
N LYS A 22 1.16 -16.21 4.31
CA LYS A 22 -0.28 -15.92 4.23
C LYS A 22 -0.66 -15.11 2.99
N PHE A 23 0.16 -14.12 2.63
CA PHE A 23 -0.03 -13.29 1.44
C PHE A 23 -0.05 -14.13 0.16
N PHE A 24 0.92 -15.03 -0.01
CA PHE A 24 0.98 -15.89 -1.19
C PHE A 24 -0.09 -16.97 -1.19
N ASP A 25 -0.48 -17.50 -0.04
CA ASP A 25 -1.60 -18.44 0.09
C ASP A 25 -2.91 -17.82 -0.39
N ILE A 26 -3.17 -16.55 -0.03
CA ILE A 26 -4.35 -15.81 -0.48
C ILE A 26 -4.33 -15.61 -2.00
N ILE A 27 -3.18 -15.23 -2.56
CA ILE A 27 -3.03 -15.01 -4.01
C ILE A 27 -3.17 -16.30 -4.79
N GLY A 28 -2.64 -17.41 -4.26
CA GLY A 28 -2.67 -18.72 -4.92
C GLY A 28 -1.85 -18.80 -6.20
N LYS A 29 -0.83 -17.96 -6.34
CA LYS A 29 0.09 -17.91 -7.48
C LYS A 29 1.53 -18.16 -7.03
N CYS A 30 2.36 -18.66 -7.94
CA CYS A 30 3.79 -18.67 -7.73
C CYS A 30 4.30 -17.22 -7.59
N PRO A 31 5.21 -16.92 -6.64
CA PRO A 31 5.71 -15.55 -6.43
C PRO A 31 6.18 -14.84 -7.70
N LYS A 32 6.82 -15.54 -8.60
CA LYS A 32 7.29 -15.00 -9.90
C LYS A 32 6.18 -14.50 -10.82
N ASP A 33 4.94 -14.96 -10.62
CA ASP A 33 3.78 -14.60 -11.46
C ASP A 33 2.88 -13.56 -10.78
N VAL A 34 3.24 -13.12 -9.57
CA VAL A 34 2.50 -12.09 -8.81
C VAL A 34 2.82 -10.72 -9.35
N LYS A 35 1.78 -9.94 -9.64
CA LYS A 35 1.90 -8.55 -10.13
C LYS A 35 1.60 -7.56 -9.02
N VAL A 36 2.52 -6.64 -8.79
CA VAL A 36 2.47 -5.68 -7.69
C VAL A 36 2.51 -4.25 -8.22
N LEU A 37 1.61 -3.41 -7.71
CA LEU A 37 1.73 -1.97 -7.79
C LEU A 37 2.43 -1.48 -6.51
N TYR A 38 3.55 -0.77 -6.65
CA TYR A 38 4.28 -0.19 -5.52
C TYR A 38 4.13 1.33 -5.52
N ILE A 39 3.57 1.88 -4.43
CA ILE A 39 3.34 3.31 -4.24
C ILE A 39 4.33 3.86 -3.22
N PRO A 40 5.43 4.51 -3.65
CA PRO A 40 6.45 5.05 -2.76
C PRO A 40 6.15 6.47 -2.25
N THR A 41 5.04 7.06 -2.60
CA THR A 41 4.73 8.49 -2.49
C THR A 41 4.94 9.05 -1.08
N ALA A 42 4.54 8.33 -0.03
CA ALA A 42 4.75 8.78 1.35
C ALA A 42 6.22 8.92 1.73
N GLY A 43 7.10 8.11 1.13
CA GLY A 43 8.52 8.06 1.48
C GLY A 43 9.41 9.04 0.73
N ILE A 44 8.98 9.57 -0.41
CA ILE A 44 9.86 10.30 -1.34
C ILE A 44 10.39 11.60 -0.75
N GLU A 45 9.58 12.36 -0.02
CA GLU A 45 9.96 13.63 0.59
C GLU A 45 10.60 13.47 1.98
N THR A 46 10.85 12.25 2.45
CA THR A 46 11.46 12.01 3.78
C THR A 46 12.98 11.96 3.70
N ASP A 47 13.66 12.27 4.81
CA ASP A 47 15.12 12.23 4.89
C ASP A 47 15.68 10.82 4.63
N GLY A 48 14.94 9.79 4.99
CA GLY A 48 15.32 8.39 4.76
C GLY A 48 14.92 7.82 3.39
N ALA A 49 14.34 8.62 2.49
CA ALA A 49 13.76 8.13 1.24
C ALA A 49 14.76 7.37 0.38
N ARG A 50 15.98 7.89 0.26
CA ARG A 50 17.03 7.28 -0.58
C ARG A 50 17.29 5.81 -0.24
N GLU A 51 17.27 5.48 1.04
CA GLU A 51 17.53 4.14 1.52
C GLU A 51 16.25 3.31 1.67
N SER A 52 15.21 3.89 2.26
CA SER A 52 13.97 3.18 2.55
C SER A 52 13.23 2.74 1.29
N LEU A 53 13.21 3.55 0.24
CA LEU A 53 12.57 3.18 -1.02
C LEU A 53 13.31 2.03 -1.71
N ALA A 54 14.64 2.05 -1.68
CA ALA A 54 15.46 0.97 -2.22
C ALA A 54 15.26 -0.33 -1.44
N ILE A 55 15.19 -0.26 -0.11
CA ILE A 55 14.94 -1.42 0.76
C ILE A 55 13.56 -2.02 0.47
N CYS A 56 12.51 -1.22 0.48
CA CYS A 56 11.15 -1.69 0.21
C CYS A 56 11.03 -2.34 -1.18
N PHE A 57 11.66 -1.75 -2.19
CA PHE A 57 11.68 -2.33 -3.52
C PHE A 57 12.44 -3.66 -3.56
N HIS A 58 13.61 -3.70 -2.89
CA HIS A 58 14.43 -4.91 -2.80
C HIS A 58 13.72 -6.06 -2.06
N GLU A 59 12.94 -5.74 -1.03
CA GLU A 59 12.16 -6.75 -0.31
C GLU A 59 11.16 -7.49 -1.19
N LEU A 60 10.58 -6.83 -2.20
CA LEU A 60 9.71 -7.49 -3.18
C LEU A 60 10.45 -8.56 -3.97
N PHE A 61 11.72 -8.31 -4.33
CA PHE A 61 12.57 -9.35 -4.94
C PHE A 61 12.86 -10.50 -4.01
N LEU A 62 13.15 -10.21 -2.73
CA LEU A 62 13.39 -11.24 -1.74
C LEU A 62 12.16 -12.12 -1.49
N MET A 63 10.97 -11.59 -1.76
CA MET A 63 9.73 -12.37 -1.77
C MET A 63 9.59 -13.26 -3.03
N GLY A 64 10.47 -13.11 -4.03
CA GLY A 64 10.42 -13.86 -5.29
C GLY A 64 9.59 -13.22 -6.39
N ILE A 65 9.12 -11.99 -6.20
CA ILE A 65 8.36 -11.24 -7.20
C ILE A 65 9.35 -10.73 -8.27
N GLN A 66 9.04 -10.99 -9.53
CA GLN A 66 9.92 -10.63 -10.64
C GLN A 66 9.85 -9.13 -10.95
N TYR A 67 10.97 -8.57 -11.36
CA TYR A 67 11.12 -7.15 -11.68
C TYR A 67 10.04 -6.65 -12.67
N GLU A 68 9.81 -7.36 -13.74
CA GLU A 68 8.83 -7.01 -14.77
C GLU A 68 7.38 -7.01 -14.30
N ASN A 69 7.13 -7.58 -13.13
CA ASN A 69 5.80 -7.63 -12.50
C ASN A 69 5.58 -6.54 -11.44
N ILE A 70 6.56 -5.64 -11.24
CA ILE A 70 6.48 -4.56 -10.28
C ILE A 70 6.38 -3.23 -11.01
N LEU A 71 5.24 -2.54 -10.87
CA LEU A 71 5.09 -1.16 -11.33
C LEU A 71 5.28 -0.21 -10.15
N VAL A 72 6.32 0.62 -10.22
CA VAL A 72 6.52 1.72 -9.27
C VAL A 72 5.63 2.89 -9.71
N TYR A 73 4.68 3.27 -8.87
CA TYR A 73 3.66 4.26 -9.19
C TYR A 73 3.68 5.41 -8.18
N ASN A 74 4.48 6.43 -8.48
CA ASN A 74 4.55 7.62 -7.65
C ASN A 74 3.44 8.59 -8.00
N LEU A 75 2.52 8.81 -7.07
CA LEU A 75 1.35 9.66 -7.28
C LEU A 75 1.71 11.13 -7.56
N GLU A 76 2.85 11.62 -7.10
CA GLU A 76 3.31 12.99 -7.39
C GLU A 76 3.54 13.25 -8.88
N LEU A 77 3.89 12.21 -9.64
CA LEU A 77 4.08 12.31 -11.10
C LEU A 77 2.75 12.27 -11.85
N ILE A 78 1.71 11.73 -11.25
CA ILE A 78 0.42 11.56 -11.89
C ILE A 78 -0.27 12.92 -12.05
N LEU A 79 -0.66 13.23 -13.29
CA LEU A 79 -1.27 14.50 -13.65
C LEU A 79 -0.37 15.72 -13.33
N SER A 80 0.94 15.51 -13.19
CA SER A 80 1.90 16.58 -12.97
C SER A 80 2.18 17.32 -14.29
N LYS A 81 1.81 18.60 -14.36
CA LYS A 81 2.07 19.45 -15.54
C LYS A 81 3.56 19.67 -15.75
N ASP A 82 4.33 19.79 -14.69
CA ASP A 82 5.76 20.01 -14.78
C ASP A 82 6.49 18.78 -15.31
N TYR A 83 6.11 17.61 -14.82
CA TYR A 83 6.66 16.35 -15.35
C TYR A 83 6.28 16.15 -16.83
N GLN A 84 5.03 16.32 -17.19
CA GLN A 84 4.56 16.21 -18.57
C GLN A 84 5.28 17.18 -19.50
N ARG A 85 5.46 18.43 -19.06
CA ARG A 85 6.20 19.44 -19.84
C ARG A 85 7.67 19.08 -20.04
N THR A 86 8.33 18.59 -18.98
CA THR A 86 9.76 18.29 -19.00
C THR A 86 10.08 17.03 -19.81
N TYR A 87 9.24 16.00 -19.71
CA TYR A 87 9.54 14.67 -20.25
C TYR A 87 8.70 14.26 -21.46
N SER A 88 7.71 15.05 -21.84
CA SER A 88 6.85 14.70 -22.99
C SER A 88 7.61 14.52 -24.29
N SER A 89 8.75 15.20 -24.45
CA SER A 89 9.62 15.06 -25.63
C SER A 89 10.44 13.77 -25.64
N TYR A 90 10.61 13.11 -24.50
CA TYR A 90 11.39 11.89 -24.37
C TYR A 90 10.54 10.63 -24.33
N VAL A 91 9.25 10.79 -24.08
CA VAL A 91 8.33 9.68 -23.87
C VAL A 91 7.36 9.59 -25.02
N THR A 92 7.59 8.62 -25.89
CA THR A 92 6.78 8.39 -27.10
C THR A 92 5.55 7.50 -26.85
N THR A 93 5.47 6.87 -25.68
CA THR A 93 4.35 5.99 -25.32
C THR A 93 3.53 6.60 -24.18
N PRO A 94 2.20 6.40 -24.15
CA PRO A 94 1.38 6.83 -23.04
C PRO A 94 1.79 6.05 -21.79
N PHE A 95 2.48 6.73 -20.92
CA PHE A 95 3.07 6.13 -19.75
C PHE A 95 2.09 6.04 -18.60
N MET A 96 1.98 4.86 -18.03
CA MET A 96 1.27 4.64 -16.76
C MET A 96 1.80 5.52 -15.63
N LEU A 97 3.06 5.96 -15.72
CA LEU A 97 3.73 6.78 -14.70
C LEU A 97 3.21 8.21 -14.60
N THR A 98 2.54 8.73 -15.62
CA THR A 98 2.09 10.14 -15.66
C THR A 98 0.59 10.29 -15.73
N ARG A 99 -0.14 9.23 -15.98
CA ARG A 99 -1.59 9.23 -16.03
C ARG A 99 -2.21 8.39 -14.94
N LEU A 100 -3.43 8.73 -14.59
CA LEU A 100 -4.20 7.94 -13.66
C LEU A 100 -4.53 6.57 -14.28
N LEU A 101 -4.26 5.49 -13.55
CA LEU A 101 -4.67 4.15 -13.93
C LEU A 101 -6.21 4.05 -13.92
N THR A 102 -6.77 3.31 -14.86
CA THR A 102 -8.18 2.94 -14.79
C THR A 102 -8.39 1.82 -13.77
N PHE A 103 -9.63 1.61 -13.37
CA PHE A 103 -9.99 0.48 -12.50
C PHE A 103 -9.60 -0.87 -13.13
N GLU A 104 -9.83 -1.04 -14.43
CA GLU A 104 -9.50 -2.26 -15.17
C GLU A 104 -7.99 -2.53 -15.18
N GLU A 105 -7.19 -1.49 -15.35
CA GLU A 105 -5.73 -1.58 -15.29
C GLU A 105 -5.26 -1.95 -13.88
N LEU A 106 -5.77 -1.27 -12.86
CA LEU A 106 -5.42 -1.56 -11.47
C LEU A 106 -5.84 -3.00 -11.08
N ASN A 107 -6.97 -3.45 -11.57
CA ASN A 107 -7.48 -4.80 -11.28
C ASN A 107 -6.68 -5.94 -11.93
N GLN A 108 -5.69 -5.62 -12.76
CA GLN A 108 -4.75 -6.61 -13.29
C GLN A 108 -3.62 -6.94 -12.31
N PHE A 109 -3.40 -6.11 -11.31
CA PHE A 109 -2.47 -6.39 -10.22
C PHE A 109 -3.10 -7.33 -9.18
N ASP A 110 -2.25 -8.07 -8.49
CA ASP A 110 -2.66 -8.95 -7.39
C ASP A 110 -2.64 -8.20 -6.07
N ALA A 111 -1.70 -7.28 -5.93
CA ALA A 111 -1.53 -6.50 -4.71
C ALA A 111 -1.03 -5.08 -4.99
N VAL A 112 -1.33 -4.19 -4.06
CA VAL A 112 -0.72 -2.86 -3.95
C VAL A 112 0.07 -2.79 -2.63
N PHE A 113 1.32 -2.33 -2.73
CA PHE A 113 2.18 -2.04 -1.58
C PHE A 113 2.31 -0.53 -1.44
N VAL A 114 1.96 0.01 -0.29
CA VAL A 114 2.00 1.44 0.02
C VAL A 114 3.05 1.70 1.09
N SER A 115 4.09 2.44 0.74
CA SER A 115 5.26 2.65 1.58
C SER A 115 4.98 3.45 2.86
N GLY A 116 5.89 3.31 3.81
CA GLY A 116 6.02 4.24 4.94
C GLY A 116 6.53 5.61 4.50
N GLY A 117 6.52 6.55 5.45
CA GLY A 117 6.94 7.93 5.27
C GLY A 117 5.95 8.93 5.85
N ASP A 118 5.67 10.01 5.14
CA ASP A 118 4.71 11.03 5.55
C ASP A 118 3.30 10.71 5.05
N VAL A 119 2.42 10.37 5.99
CA VAL A 119 1.02 10.04 5.68
C VAL A 119 0.25 11.24 5.12
N SER A 120 0.62 12.46 5.48
CA SER A 120 -0.03 13.67 4.98
C SER A 120 0.25 13.90 3.50
N VAL A 121 1.50 13.63 3.06
CA VAL A 121 1.89 13.65 1.65
C VAL A 121 1.10 12.61 0.87
N LEU A 122 1.03 11.39 1.39
CA LEU A 122 0.28 10.30 0.76
C LEU A 122 -1.21 10.68 0.59
N CYS A 123 -1.84 11.16 1.65
CA CYS A 123 -3.24 11.56 1.65
C CYS A 123 -3.51 12.69 0.64
N ARG A 124 -2.66 13.72 0.64
CA ARG A 124 -2.72 14.83 -0.31
C ARG A 124 -2.69 14.34 -1.76
N GLU A 125 -1.74 13.49 -2.10
CA GLU A 125 -1.55 13.02 -3.48
C GLU A 125 -2.63 12.01 -3.91
N MET A 126 -3.11 11.18 -3.01
CA MET A 126 -4.26 10.30 -3.25
C MET A 126 -5.52 11.12 -3.62
N SER A 127 -5.82 12.16 -2.83
CA SER A 127 -6.97 13.04 -3.06
C SER A 127 -6.79 13.89 -4.31
N ARG A 128 -5.61 14.48 -4.50
CA ARG A 128 -5.31 15.33 -5.66
C ARG A 128 -5.50 14.60 -6.99
N THR A 129 -5.08 13.35 -7.05
CA THR A 129 -5.15 12.53 -8.27
C THR A 129 -6.50 11.86 -8.46
N GLY A 130 -7.27 11.68 -7.39
CA GLY A 130 -8.49 10.87 -7.38
C GLY A 130 -8.21 9.36 -7.41
N PHE A 131 -6.96 8.95 -7.18
CA PHE A 131 -6.58 7.55 -7.17
C PHE A 131 -7.19 6.78 -5.99
N ASP A 132 -7.48 7.47 -4.89
CA ASP A 132 -8.18 6.94 -3.72
C ASP A 132 -9.47 6.20 -4.07
N ARG A 133 -10.27 6.74 -4.99
CA ARG A 133 -11.55 6.15 -5.43
C ARG A 133 -11.33 4.86 -6.21
N ILE A 134 -10.36 4.88 -7.12
CA ILE A 134 -10.02 3.71 -7.95
C ILE A 134 -9.45 2.60 -7.06
N LEU A 135 -8.55 2.96 -6.15
CA LEU A 135 -7.93 2.05 -5.20
C LEU A 135 -8.97 1.40 -4.27
N ASN A 136 -9.86 2.20 -3.68
CA ASN A 136 -10.91 1.69 -2.80
C ASN A 136 -11.83 0.69 -3.53
N ASN A 137 -12.18 0.99 -4.77
CA ASN A 137 -12.98 0.09 -5.59
C ASN A 137 -12.21 -1.21 -5.90
N ALA A 138 -10.93 -1.13 -6.24
CA ALA A 138 -10.10 -2.30 -6.52
C ALA A 138 -9.91 -3.20 -5.28
N ILE A 139 -9.72 -2.61 -4.09
CA ILE A 139 -9.64 -3.36 -2.82
C ILE A 139 -10.93 -4.13 -2.58
N LYS A 140 -12.09 -3.50 -2.77
CA LYS A 140 -13.40 -4.17 -2.65
C LYS A 140 -13.60 -5.31 -3.66
N ASN A 141 -12.86 -5.28 -4.76
CA ASN A 141 -12.88 -6.31 -5.81
C ASN A 141 -11.69 -7.29 -5.73
N GLY A 142 -11.03 -7.37 -4.59
CA GLY A 142 -10.04 -8.40 -4.29
C GLY A 142 -8.58 -8.02 -4.55
N LEU A 143 -8.26 -6.74 -4.83
CA LEU A 143 -6.88 -6.28 -4.79
C LEU A 143 -6.39 -6.33 -3.34
N ILE A 144 -5.30 -7.05 -3.08
CA ILE A 144 -4.70 -7.09 -1.74
C ILE A 144 -4.00 -5.77 -1.47
N TYR A 145 -4.29 -5.17 -0.33
CA TYR A 145 -3.61 -3.96 0.14
C TYR A 145 -2.56 -4.32 1.21
N VAL A 146 -1.33 -3.92 0.99
CA VAL A 146 -0.25 -4.01 1.98
C VAL A 146 0.23 -2.61 2.30
N GLY A 147 -0.10 -2.13 3.49
CA GLY A 147 0.38 -0.85 4.02
C GLY A 147 1.59 -1.06 4.91
N ILE A 148 2.53 -0.12 4.85
CA ILE A 148 3.70 -0.07 5.73
C ILE A 148 3.68 1.27 6.45
N SER A 149 3.60 1.27 7.78
CA SER A 149 3.60 2.50 8.59
C SER A 149 2.59 3.54 8.09
N ALA A 150 3.02 4.61 7.41
CA ALA A 150 2.14 5.62 6.81
C ALA A 150 1.10 5.02 5.86
N GLY A 151 1.45 4.00 5.08
CA GLY A 151 0.51 3.28 4.23
C GLY A 151 -0.59 2.57 5.03
N SER A 152 -0.27 2.07 6.22
CA SER A 152 -1.26 1.49 7.14
C SER A 152 -2.16 2.56 7.76
N MET A 153 -1.59 3.68 8.18
CA MET A 153 -2.33 4.82 8.73
C MET A 153 -3.32 5.40 7.72
N TYR A 154 -2.94 5.44 6.44
CA TYR A 154 -3.80 5.92 5.36
C TYR A 154 -5.04 5.04 5.15
N ALA A 155 -4.90 3.73 5.29
CA ALA A 155 -6.01 2.78 5.17
C ALA A 155 -6.89 2.71 6.43
N ALA A 156 -6.39 3.19 7.56
CA ALA A 156 -7.04 3.19 8.87
C ALA A 156 -7.77 4.51 9.17
N GLY A 157 -8.27 4.66 10.38
CA GLY A 157 -9.01 5.84 10.83
C GLY A 157 -8.17 7.04 11.26
N ASN A 158 -6.90 7.11 10.87
CA ASN A 158 -5.96 8.14 11.31
C ASN A 158 -6.25 9.55 10.73
N LEU A 159 -6.77 9.62 9.52
CA LEU A 159 -6.98 10.87 8.79
C LEU A 159 -8.40 10.96 8.26
N THR A 160 -8.97 12.14 8.29
CA THR A 160 -10.34 12.38 7.77
C THR A 160 -10.46 12.01 6.29
N ASP A 161 -9.41 12.26 5.51
CA ASP A 161 -9.39 12.01 4.06
C ASP A 161 -8.67 10.70 3.69
N GLY A 162 -8.48 9.79 4.65
CA GLY A 162 -7.94 8.45 4.42
C GLY A 162 -8.95 7.50 3.78
N LEU A 163 -8.54 6.26 3.53
CA LEU A 163 -9.43 5.24 2.95
C LEU A 163 -10.50 4.74 3.92
N HIS A 164 -10.26 4.84 5.22
CA HIS A 164 -11.19 4.35 6.26
C HIS A 164 -11.69 2.92 6.00
N ILE A 165 -10.78 2.01 5.68
CA ILE A 165 -11.12 0.58 5.57
C ILE A 165 -11.44 -0.01 6.93
N ILE A 166 -10.77 0.50 7.97
CA ILE A 166 -11.10 0.32 9.38
C ILE A 166 -11.22 1.69 10.03
N ASP A 167 -12.10 1.82 11.02
CA ASP A 167 -12.32 3.08 11.73
C ASP A 167 -11.27 3.38 12.80
N ASN A 168 -10.56 2.35 13.24
CA ASN A 168 -9.54 2.46 14.28
C ASN A 168 -8.29 3.14 13.73
N PRO A 169 -7.76 4.20 14.37
CA PRO A 169 -6.42 4.69 14.05
C PRO A 169 -5.34 3.66 14.41
N ILE A 170 -4.29 3.60 13.61
CA ILE A 170 -3.11 2.76 13.87
C ILE A 170 -1.97 3.67 14.31
N ILE A 171 -1.28 3.29 15.41
CA ILE A 171 -0.02 3.88 15.84
C ILE A 171 1.09 2.87 15.54
N PRO A 172 1.78 3.00 14.41
CA PRO A 172 2.89 2.11 14.07
C PRO A 172 4.12 2.38 14.93
N HIS A 173 5.09 1.48 14.87
CA HIS A 173 6.37 1.59 15.60
C HIS A 173 6.19 1.72 17.12
N TRP A 174 5.13 1.11 17.64
CA TRP A 174 4.86 1.14 19.08
C TRP A 174 5.92 0.34 19.85
N ASN A 175 6.55 0.99 20.81
CA ASN A 175 7.59 0.39 21.66
C ASN A 175 7.15 0.19 23.13
N GLY A 176 5.87 0.35 23.43
CA GLY A 176 5.33 0.13 24.77
C GLY A 176 5.19 -1.36 25.11
N SER A 177 4.92 -1.65 26.38
CA SER A 177 4.95 -3.00 26.95
C SER A 177 3.80 -3.91 26.52
N GLU A 178 2.79 -3.39 25.85
CA GLU A 178 1.63 -4.18 25.44
C GLU A 178 1.23 -3.90 24.00
N THR A 179 1.24 -4.95 23.18
CA THR A 179 0.53 -4.94 21.89
C THR A 179 -0.96 -5.01 22.23
N THR A 180 -1.72 -4.03 21.79
CA THR A 180 -3.14 -3.95 22.09
C THR A 180 -3.86 -5.15 21.50
N VAL A 181 -4.61 -5.84 22.34
CA VAL A 181 -5.69 -6.72 21.92
C VAL A 181 -6.68 -5.85 21.14
N LEU A 182 -7.31 -6.42 20.11
CA LEU A 182 -8.27 -5.70 19.26
C LEU A 182 -9.19 -4.82 20.08
N PRO A 183 -9.24 -3.52 19.77
CA PRO A 183 -10.07 -2.58 20.50
C PRO A 183 -11.55 -2.82 20.23
N ASN A 184 -12.36 -2.48 21.19
CA ASN A 184 -13.81 -2.34 21.02
C ASN A 184 -14.08 -0.89 20.58
N GLY A 185 -14.59 -0.70 19.36
CA GLY A 185 -14.94 0.62 18.85
C GLY A 185 -13.82 1.31 18.07
N LYS A 186 -13.62 2.61 18.30
CA LYS A 186 -12.67 3.47 17.58
C LYS A 186 -11.35 3.70 18.30
N ASP A 187 -10.99 2.84 19.22
CA ASP A 187 -9.75 2.97 19.98
C ASP A 187 -8.52 2.80 19.07
N GLU A 188 -7.44 3.45 19.46
CA GLU A 188 -6.15 3.36 18.74
C GLU A 188 -5.58 1.95 18.83
N ILE A 189 -5.09 1.45 17.70
CA ILE A 189 -4.33 0.20 17.63
C ILE A 189 -2.85 0.51 17.70
N LYS A 190 -2.24 0.26 18.84
CA LYS A 190 -0.81 0.40 19.06
C LYS A 190 -0.10 -0.82 18.50
N LEU A 191 0.64 -0.62 17.42
CA LEU A 191 1.18 -1.70 16.59
C LEU A 191 2.71 -1.72 16.64
N ALA A 192 3.27 -2.72 17.30
CA ALA A 192 4.71 -2.91 17.34
C ALA A 192 5.26 -3.37 15.99
N ASP A 193 6.56 -3.13 15.75
CA ASP A 193 7.25 -3.68 14.59
C ASP A 193 7.21 -5.22 14.62
N GLY A 194 7.03 -5.81 13.46
CA GLY A 194 6.77 -7.25 13.32
C GLY A 194 5.30 -7.64 13.48
N LYS A 195 4.40 -6.68 13.68
CA LYS A 195 2.94 -6.87 13.77
C LYS A 195 2.19 -6.19 12.65
N ALA A 196 1.01 -6.72 12.35
CA ALA A 196 0.06 -6.15 11.40
C ALA A 196 -1.38 -6.29 11.91
N VAL A 197 -2.22 -5.34 11.50
CA VAL A 197 -3.67 -5.55 11.51
C VAL A 197 -4.01 -6.22 10.17
N TYR A 198 -4.45 -7.45 10.24
CA TYR A 198 -4.96 -8.18 9.09
C TYR A 198 -6.47 -8.01 9.00
N VAL A 199 -6.94 -7.58 7.85
CA VAL A 199 -8.36 -7.42 7.57
C VAL A 199 -8.78 -8.44 6.51
N GLU A 200 -9.82 -9.20 6.82
CA GLU A 200 -10.46 -10.12 5.91
C GLU A 200 -11.97 -9.82 5.91
N ASP A 201 -12.46 -9.27 4.81
CA ASP A 201 -13.83 -8.75 4.69
C ASP A 201 -14.19 -7.75 5.79
N ASN A 202 -15.01 -8.15 6.76
CA ASN A 202 -15.43 -7.34 7.89
C ASN A 202 -14.75 -7.74 9.21
N TYR A 203 -13.83 -8.69 9.16
CA TYR A 203 -13.09 -9.16 10.33
C TYR A 203 -11.69 -8.58 10.34
N MET A 204 -11.20 -8.20 11.50
CA MET A 204 -9.82 -7.81 11.68
C MET A 204 -9.19 -8.56 12.87
N SER A 205 -7.89 -8.82 12.75
CA SER A 205 -7.07 -9.45 13.77
C SER A 205 -5.67 -8.85 13.77
N VAL A 206 -4.98 -8.91 14.89
CA VAL A 206 -3.55 -8.58 14.96
C VAL A 206 -2.76 -9.87 14.78
N ILE A 207 -1.82 -9.86 13.85
CA ILE A 207 -0.97 -10.99 13.50
C ILE A 207 0.52 -10.65 13.61
#